data_4968fd4010796aa00586a6341502c53e
#
_entry.id   4968fd4010796aa00586a6341502c53e
#
_cell.length_a   1.000
_cell.length_b   1.000
_cell.length_c   1.000
_cell.angle_alpha   90.00
_cell.angle_beta   90.00
_cell.angle_gamma   90.00
#
_symmetry.space_group_name_H-M   'P 1'
#
loop_
_entity.id
_entity.type
_entity.pdbx_description
1 polymer ?
#
loop_
_entity_poly.entity_id
_entity_poly.type
_entity_poly.pdbx_seq_one_letter_code
_entity_poly.pdbx_strand_id
1 'polypeptide(L)'
;GGSLGSTKEEMYRVVKFTAPKLGNKHPIHLLGIGDPRDIWSLVKSGVDTFDCVSPTRLARHGSALTKGKVGKINIKNKKYANQISPIDETCNCPTCSNYSLAYIHHLFKAGELLGLQLVTAHNIYFMNKLMSDIRKSIENDNLEHAEKEWLS
;
A
#
# COMPACT_ATOMS: atom_id res chain seq x y z
N GLY A 1 16.10 -11.05 7.86
CA GLY A 1 16.78 -10.14 6.99
C GLY A 1 17.87 -9.39 7.73
N GLY A 2 18.86 -8.99 6.98
CA GLY A 2 19.88 -8.11 7.49
C GLY A 2 19.25 -6.88 8.13
N SER A 3 19.84 -6.39 9.20
CA SER A 3 19.35 -5.22 9.90
C SER A 3 19.36 -4.00 8.96
N LEU A 4 18.21 -3.58 8.49
CA LEU A 4 18.05 -2.33 7.75
C LEU A 4 18.03 -1.10 8.68
N GLY A 5 18.45 -1.29 9.95
CA GLY A 5 18.39 -0.29 10.98
C GLY A 5 17.19 -0.46 11.91
N SER A 6 17.18 0.28 13.02
CA SER A 6 16.10 0.30 14.02
C SER A 6 15.06 1.40 13.74
N THR A 7 15.38 2.34 12.85
CA THR A 7 14.49 3.45 12.42
C THR A 7 14.33 3.50 10.92
N LYS A 8 13.29 4.20 10.43
CA LYS A 8 13.09 4.42 8.98
C LYS A 8 14.24 5.20 8.35
N GLU A 9 14.76 6.18 9.06
CA GLU A 9 15.88 7.01 8.64
C GLU A 9 17.15 6.17 8.43
N GLU A 10 17.42 5.25 9.33
CA GLU A 10 18.54 4.30 9.18
C GLU A 10 18.33 3.37 8.00
N MET A 11 17.12 2.84 7.82
CA MET A 11 16.76 2.03 6.66
C MET A 11 17.03 2.77 5.34
N TYR A 12 16.54 3.98 5.21
CA TYR A 12 16.77 4.80 4.00
C TYR A 12 18.25 5.05 3.77
N ARG A 13 19.01 5.38 4.82
CA ARG A 13 20.45 5.60 4.71
C ARG A 13 21.20 4.35 4.25
N VAL A 14 20.88 3.19 4.82
CA VAL A 14 21.49 1.92 4.44
C VAL A 14 21.19 1.58 2.98
N VAL A 15 19.93 1.67 2.56
CA VAL A 15 19.54 1.36 1.19
C VAL A 15 20.18 2.34 0.20
N LYS A 16 20.13 3.65 0.46
CA LYS A 16 20.76 4.67 -0.39
C LYS A 16 22.27 4.47 -0.55
N PHE A 17 22.93 3.96 0.48
CA PHE A 17 24.36 3.65 0.44
C PHE A 17 24.65 2.34 -0.31
N THR A 18 23.80 1.34 -0.16
CA THR A 18 24.05 -0.03 -0.65
C THR A 18 23.60 -0.25 -2.08
N ALA A 19 22.39 0.23 -2.44
CA ALA A 19 21.79 -0.03 -3.74
C ALA A 19 22.69 0.38 -4.92
N PRO A 20 23.32 1.56 -4.94
CA PRO A 20 24.23 1.95 -6.03
C PRO A 20 25.47 1.04 -6.15
N LYS A 21 25.90 0.41 -5.04
CA LYS A 21 27.07 -0.48 -5.03
C LYS A 21 26.78 -1.87 -5.62
N LEU A 22 25.53 -2.30 -5.57
CA LEU A 22 25.10 -3.55 -6.19
C LEU A 22 25.03 -3.42 -7.73
N GLY A 23 24.96 -2.18 -8.22
CA GLY A 23 24.98 -1.86 -9.65
C GLY A 23 23.68 -2.29 -10.35
N ASN A 24 23.57 -1.91 -11.64
CA ASN A 24 22.38 -2.19 -12.47
C ASN A 24 22.39 -3.59 -13.11
N LYS A 25 23.17 -4.52 -12.60
CA LYS A 25 23.30 -5.87 -13.18
C LYS A 25 22.18 -6.82 -12.79
N HIS A 26 21.59 -6.62 -11.63
CA HIS A 26 20.56 -7.48 -11.07
C HIS A 26 19.48 -6.65 -10.36
N PRO A 27 18.21 -7.10 -10.38
CA PRO A 27 17.16 -6.46 -9.61
C PRO A 27 17.46 -6.54 -8.10
N ILE A 28 17.18 -5.45 -7.40
CA ILE A 28 17.33 -5.35 -5.95
C ILE A 28 15.97 -5.61 -5.30
N HIS A 29 15.91 -6.67 -4.48
CA HIS A 29 14.73 -7.02 -3.71
C HIS A 29 14.88 -6.63 -2.25
N LEU A 30 13.89 -5.92 -1.70
CA LEU A 30 13.88 -5.49 -0.31
C LEU A 30 12.79 -6.22 0.48
N LEU A 31 13.21 -7.03 1.44
CA LEU A 31 12.34 -7.91 2.22
C LEU A 31 11.57 -7.16 3.31
N GLY A 32 10.27 -7.47 3.44
CA GLY A 32 9.45 -7.08 4.58
C GLY A 32 8.97 -5.63 4.56
N ILE A 33 9.14 -4.89 3.47
CA ILE A 33 8.73 -3.48 3.34
C ILE A 33 7.47 -3.38 2.49
N GLY A 34 6.43 -2.71 3.02
CA GLY A 34 5.14 -2.57 2.35
C GLY A 34 4.34 -1.32 2.76
N ASP A 35 4.97 -0.34 3.40
CA ASP A 35 4.38 0.99 3.56
C ASP A 35 4.52 1.74 2.22
N PRO A 36 3.42 2.24 1.62
CA PRO A 36 3.48 2.96 0.34
C PRO A 36 4.50 4.12 0.32
N ARG A 37 4.63 4.85 1.41
CA ARG A 37 5.58 5.97 1.51
C ARG A 37 7.03 5.48 1.46
N ASP A 38 7.31 4.38 2.15
CA ASP A 38 8.64 3.78 2.15
C ASP A 38 8.98 3.27 0.74
N ILE A 39 8.01 2.65 0.05
CA ILE A 39 8.19 2.13 -1.31
C ILE A 39 8.61 3.26 -2.28
N TRP A 40 7.91 4.42 -2.29
CA TRP A 40 8.29 5.55 -3.13
C TRP A 40 9.74 6.00 -2.89
N SER A 41 10.13 6.15 -1.62
CA SER A 41 11.49 6.59 -1.26
C SER A 41 12.55 5.55 -1.63
N LEU A 42 12.25 4.27 -1.50
CA LEU A 42 13.19 3.19 -1.76
C LEU A 42 13.36 2.89 -3.24
N VAL A 43 12.30 3.04 -4.05
CA VAL A 43 12.39 2.97 -5.52
C VAL A 43 13.32 4.06 -6.05
N LYS A 44 13.24 5.29 -5.53
CA LYS A 44 14.19 6.38 -5.87
C LYS A 44 15.64 6.04 -5.53
N SER A 45 15.84 5.14 -4.58
CA SER A 45 17.16 4.66 -4.16
C SER A 45 17.64 3.45 -4.97
N GLY A 46 16.87 2.96 -5.95
CA GLY A 46 17.22 1.85 -6.83
C GLY A 46 16.72 0.48 -6.40
N VAL A 47 15.69 0.40 -5.55
CA VAL A 47 15.04 -0.88 -5.21
C VAL A 47 13.96 -1.20 -6.24
N ASP A 48 13.94 -2.44 -6.74
CA ASP A 48 13.06 -2.87 -7.83
C ASP A 48 11.82 -3.63 -7.35
N THR A 49 11.95 -4.46 -6.32
CA THR A 49 10.87 -5.32 -5.85
C THR A 49 10.79 -5.40 -4.34
N PHE A 50 9.58 -5.68 -3.84
CA PHE A 50 9.25 -5.72 -2.42
C PHE A 50 8.36 -6.92 -2.10
N ASP A 51 8.40 -7.41 -0.87
CA ASP A 51 7.38 -8.28 -0.29
C ASP A 51 6.96 -7.79 1.09
N CYS A 52 5.72 -8.00 1.46
CA CYS A 52 5.25 -7.65 2.78
C CYS A 52 3.91 -8.31 3.15
N VAL A 53 3.78 -8.71 4.40
CA VAL A 53 2.52 -9.22 4.96
C VAL A 53 1.54 -8.10 5.35
N SER A 54 1.98 -6.84 5.35
CA SER A 54 1.17 -5.71 5.84
C SER A 54 -0.19 -5.58 5.19
N PRO A 55 -0.36 -5.67 3.85
CA PRO A 55 -1.67 -5.49 3.21
C PRO A 55 -2.72 -6.47 3.75
N THR A 56 -2.37 -7.76 3.85
CA THR A 56 -3.28 -8.81 4.33
C THR A 56 -3.46 -8.76 5.85
N ARG A 57 -2.40 -8.44 6.59
CA ARG A 57 -2.47 -8.25 8.05
C ARG A 57 -3.39 -7.08 8.42
N LEU A 58 -3.24 -5.93 7.78
CA LEU A 58 -4.10 -4.75 7.98
C LEU A 58 -5.56 -5.09 7.69
N ALA A 59 -5.83 -5.79 6.59
CA ALA A 59 -7.17 -6.20 6.21
C ALA A 59 -7.84 -7.05 7.30
N ARG A 60 -7.13 -8.05 7.84
CA ARG A 60 -7.65 -8.90 8.93
C ARG A 60 -8.00 -8.10 10.19
N HIS A 61 -7.37 -6.97 10.41
CA HIS A 61 -7.67 -6.07 11.53
C HIS A 61 -8.69 -4.98 11.19
N GLY A 62 -9.25 -4.98 9.98
CA GLY A 62 -10.26 -4.03 9.53
C GLY A 62 -9.69 -2.71 9.03
N SER A 63 -8.41 -2.70 8.61
CA SER A 63 -7.79 -1.52 8.01
C SER A 63 -7.68 -1.68 6.50
N ALA A 64 -8.30 -0.76 5.75
CA ALA A 64 -8.18 -0.66 4.31
C ALA A 64 -7.15 0.43 3.93
N LEU A 65 -6.31 0.13 2.95
CA LEU A 65 -5.34 1.07 2.39
C LEU A 65 -6.07 2.11 1.52
N THR A 66 -5.64 3.36 1.59
CA THR A 66 -6.16 4.47 0.78
C THR A 66 -5.03 5.38 0.34
N LYS A 67 -5.22 6.10 -0.75
CA LYS A 67 -4.31 7.19 -1.15
C LYS A 67 -4.35 8.33 -0.13
N GLY A 68 -3.38 9.22 -0.22
CA GLY A 68 -3.32 10.46 0.55
C GLY A 68 -2.60 10.35 1.88
N LYS A 69 -2.64 11.44 2.64
CA LYS A 69 -1.85 11.62 3.87
C LYS A 69 -2.13 10.59 4.96
N VAL A 70 -3.37 10.13 5.06
CA VAL A 70 -3.76 9.16 6.11
C VAL A 70 -3.30 7.74 5.74
N GLY A 71 -3.30 7.39 4.45
CA GLY A 71 -2.78 6.13 3.92
C GLY A 71 -3.61 4.88 4.24
N LYS A 72 -4.54 4.95 5.17
CA LYS A 72 -5.45 3.84 5.55
C LYS A 72 -6.62 4.33 6.39
N ILE A 73 -7.73 3.60 6.33
CA ILE A 73 -8.91 3.82 7.17
C ILE A 73 -9.19 2.59 8.04
N ASN A 74 -9.74 2.79 9.24
CA ASN A 74 -10.24 1.70 10.07
C ASN A 74 -11.75 1.53 9.82
N ILE A 75 -12.12 0.52 9.08
CA ILE A 75 -13.50 0.22 8.65
C ILE A 75 -14.44 0.00 9.86
N LYS A 76 -13.92 -0.47 10.99
CA LYS A 76 -14.71 -0.71 12.22
C LYS A 76 -15.22 0.58 12.87
N ASN A 77 -14.76 1.76 12.43
CA ASN A 77 -15.19 3.04 12.98
C ASN A 77 -16.66 3.30 12.64
N LYS A 78 -17.47 3.70 13.65
CA LYS A 78 -18.91 3.94 13.54
C LYS A 78 -19.29 4.97 12.46
N LYS A 79 -18.41 5.90 12.12
CA LYS A 79 -18.67 6.89 11.06
C LYS A 79 -18.94 6.27 9.69
N TYR A 80 -18.52 5.03 9.48
CA TYR A 80 -18.70 4.30 8.20
C TYR A 80 -20.00 3.46 8.15
N ALA A 81 -20.77 3.40 9.25
CA ALA A 81 -21.96 2.55 9.35
C ALA A 81 -23.05 2.86 8.30
N ASN A 82 -23.11 4.10 7.83
CA ASN A 82 -24.12 4.55 6.86
C ASN A 82 -23.49 5.06 5.54
N GLN A 83 -22.20 4.81 5.30
CA GLN A 83 -21.51 5.31 4.12
C GLN A 83 -21.76 4.39 2.93
N ILE A 84 -22.56 4.82 1.98
CA ILE A 84 -22.93 4.06 0.77
C ILE A 84 -21.86 4.08 -0.31
N SER A 85 -20.90 5.01 -0.28
CA SER A 85 -19.74 5.01 -1.17
C SER A 85 -18.80 3.83 -0.86
N PRO A 86 -17.94 3.41 -1.81
CA PRO A 86 -16.95 2.35 -1.60
C PRO A 86 -15.84 2.76 -0.61
N ILE A 87 -14.87 1.89 -0.38
CA ILE A 87 -13.65 2.20 0.39
C ILE A 87 -12.90 3.38 -0.24
N ASP A 88 -12.77 3.38 -1.56
CA ASP A 88 -12.12 4.41 -2.35
C ASP A 88 -12.84 4.55 -3.69
N GLU A 89 -13.37 5.74 -3.98
CA GLU A 89 -14.15 6.03 -5.19
C GLU A 89 -13.30 6.00 -6.47
N THR A 90 -11.99 6.17 -6.33
CA THR A 90 -11.04 6.11 -7.45
C THR A 90 -10.50 4.69 -7.71
N CYS A 91 -10.91 3.72 -6.88
CA CYS A 91 -10.40 2.36 -6.93
C CYS A 91 -11.35 1.44 -7.72
N ASN A 92 -10.84 0.81 -8.78
CA ASN A 92 -11.57 -0.11 -9.64
C ASN A 92 -11.42 -1.59 -9.22
N CYS A 93 -11.05 -1.88 -7.97
CA CYS A 93 -10.99 -3.26 -7.51
C CYS A 93 -12.39 -3.87 -7.38
N PRO A 94 -12.53 -5.22 -7.45
CA PRO A 94 -13.83 -5.88 -7.32
C PRO A 94 -14.58 -5.49 -6.04
N THR A 95 -13.87 -5.21 -4.95
CA THR A 95 -14.49 -4.78 -3.69
C THR A 95 -15.14 -3.40 -3.83
N CYS A 96 -14.40 -2.40 -4.31
CA CYS A 96 -14.92 -1.04 -4.47
C CYS A 96 -16.01 -0.94 -5.53
N SER A 97 -15.93 -1.77 -6.59
CA SER A 97 -16.93 -1.76 -7.67
C SER A 97 -18.28 -2.36 -7.27
N ASN A 98 -18.33 -3.21 -6.24
CA ASN A 98 -19.52 -3.99 -5.93
C ASN A 98 -20.07 -3.78 -4.52
N TYR A 99 -19.30 -3.22 -3.59
CA TYR A 99 -19.68 -3.16 -2.17
C TYR A 99 -19.48 -1.78 -1.58
N SER A 100 -20.48 -1.32 -0.82
CA SER A 100 -20.39 -0.09 -0.04
C SER A 100 -19.54 -0.27 1.22
N LEU A 101 -18.96 0.81 1.70
CA LEU A 101 -18.21 0.82 2.96
C LEU A 101 -19.12 0.48 4.16
N ALA A 102 -20.40 0.91 4.13
CA ALA A 102 -21.39 0.53 5.14
C ALA A 102 -21.60 -0.99 5.21
N TYR A 103 -21.70 -1.66 4.06
CA TYR A 103 -21.85 -3.12 4.02
C TYR A 103 -20.60 -3.82 4.58
N ILE A 104 -19.42 -3.40 4.16
CA ILE A 104 -18.15 -3.96 4.67
C ILE A 104 -18.02 -3.70 6.18
N HIS A 105 -18.37 -2.50 6.65
CA HIS A 105 -18.43 -2.18 8.09
C HIS A 105 -19.36 -3.15 8.85
N HIS A 106 -20.56 -3.41 8.30
CA HIS A 106 -21.50 -4.37 8.88
C HIS A 106 -20.89 -5.76 9.00
N LEU A 107 -20.24 -6.27 7.95
CA LEU A 107 -19.57 -7.58 7.98
C LEU A 107 -18.53 -7.68 9.10
N PHE A 108 -17.73 -6.64 9.31
CA PHE A 108 -16.78 -6.59 10.44
C PHE A 108 -17.46 -6.57 11.80
N LYS A 109 -18.63 -5.92 11.92
CA LYS A 109 -19.40 -5.90 13.17
C LYS A 109 -20.08 -7.25 13.45
N ALA A 110 -20.53 -7.94 12.42
CA ALA A 110 -21.14 -9.25 12.51
C ALA A 110 -20.10 -10.39 12.68
N GLY A 111 -18.80 -10.10 12.50
CA GLY A 111 -17.75 -11.13 12.57
C GLY A 111 -17.67 -12.02 11.32
N GLU A 112 -18.22 -11.57 10.19
CA GLU A 112 -18.27 -12.33 8.95
C GLU A 112 -16.92 -12.37 8.24
N LEU A 113 -16.48 -13.56 7.83
CA LEU A 113 -15.20 -13.76 7.14
C LEU A 113 -15.13 -13.03 5.78
N LEU A 114 -16.30 -12.85 5.13
CA LEU A 114 -16.37 -12.12 3.86
C LEU A 114 -15.80 -10.70 4.00
N GLY A 115 -16.00 -10.01 5.12
CA GLY A 115 -15.42 -8.70 5.36
C GLY A 115 -13.89 -8.71 5.28
N LEU A 116 -13.25 -9.73 5.86
CA LEU A 116 -11.79 -9.91 5.81
C LEU A 116 -11.30 -10.17 4.38
N GLN A 117 -12.03 -11.00 3.62
CA GLN A 117 -11.70 -11.33 2.24
C GLN A 117 -11.80 -10.09 1.33
N LEU A 118 -12.89 -9.33 1.42
CA LEU A 118 -13.12 -8.13 0.62
C LEU A 118 -12.03 -7.09 0.85
N VAL A 119 -11.69 -6.81 2.12
CA VAL A 119 -10.64 -5.83 2.43
C VAL A 119 -9.25 -6.34 2.03
N THR A 120 -9.00 -7.65 2.14
CA THR A 120 -7.75 -8.26 1.67
C THR A 120 -7.61 -8.09 0.15
N ALA A 121 -8.66 -8.38 -0.62
CA ALA A 121 -8.66 -8.20 -2.07
C ALA A 121 -8.41 -6.73 -2.46
N HIS A 122 -9.07 -5.80 -1.77
CA HIS A 122 -8.84 -4.36 -1.96
C HIS A 122 -7.38 -3.96 -1.67
N ASN A 123 -6.83 -4.35 -0.53
CA ASN A 123 -5.47 -3.98 -0.14
C ASN A 123 -4.41 -4.56 -1.08
N ILE A 124 -4.58 -5.79 -1.57
CA ILE A 124 -3.68 -6.40 -2.55
C ILE A 124 -3.77 -5.65 -3.88
N TYR A 125 -4.99 -5.35 -4.35
CA TYR A 125 -5.20 -4.56 -5.56
C TYR A 125 -4.54 -3.19 -5.44
N PHE A 126 -4.70 -2.51 -4.31
CA PHE A 126 -4.10 -1.21 -4.02
C PHE A 126 -2.58 -1.26 -4.15
N MET A 127 -1.92 -2.26 -3.56
CA MET A 127 -0.45 -2.40 -3.65
C MET A 127 0.02 -2.70 -5.08
N ASN A 128 -0.69 -3.56 -5.80
CA ASN A 128 -0.38 -3.83 -7.20
C ASN A 128 -0.56 -2.59 -8.10
N LYS A 129 -1.61 -1.79 -7.83
CA LYS A 129 -1.85 -0.52 -8.52
C LYS A 129 -0.74 0.48 -8.23
N LEU A 130 -0.31 0.60 -6.97
CA LEU A 130 0.84 1.43 -6.57
C LEU A 130 2.08 1.07 -7.38
N MET A 131 2.46 -0.21 -7.43
CA MET A 131 3.63 -0.65 -8.18
C MET A 131 3.49 -0.44 -9.69
N SER A 132 2.27 -0.61 -10.23
CA SER A 132 1.99 -0.30 -11.64
C SER A 132 2.15 1.18 -11.95
N ASP A 133 1.66 2.06 -11.08
CA ASP A 133 1.76 3.52 -11.28
C ASP A 133 3.21 4.00 -11.11
N ILE A 134 3.97 3.42 -10.17
CA ILE A 134 5.40 3.69 -10.04
C ILE A 134 6.14 3.33 -11.34
N ARG A 135 5.93 2.13 -11.90
CA ARG A 135 6.56 1.74 -13.18
C ARG A 135 6.24 2.71 -14.30
N LYS A 136 4.97 3.04 -14.48
CA LYS A 136 4.55 4.03 -15.48
C LYS A 136 5.17 5.40 -15.28
N SER A 137 5.32 5.83 -14.04
CA SER A 137 5.93 7.13 -13.73
C SER A 137 7.44 7.14 -14.02
N ILE A 138 8.13 6.01 -13.86
CA ILE A 138 9.54 5.87 -14.27
C ILE A 138 9.64 5.92 -15.79
N GLU A 139 8.80 5.19 -16.53
CA GLU A 139 8.77 5.17 -17.99
C GLU A 139 8.51 6.56 -18.59
N ASN A 140 7.72 7.39 -17.89
CA ASN A 140 7.35 8.75 -18.33
C ASN A 140 8.21 9.88 -17.70
N ASP A 141 9.25 9.53 -16.96
CA ASP A 141 10.15 10.47 -16.25
C ASP A 141 9.42 11.48 -15.35
N ASN A 142 8.36 11.01 -14.65
CA ASN A 142 7.54 11.87 -13.79
C ASN A 142 7.33 11.32 -12.36
N LEU A 143 8.29 10.53 -11.87
CA LEU A 143 8.22 9.82 -10.59
C LEU A 143 7.88 10.73 -9.39
N GLU A 144 8.46 11.92 -9.30
CA GLU A 144 8.22 12.85 -8.20
C GLU A 144 6.80 13.44 -8.21
N HIS A 145 6.24 13.68 -9.39
CA HIS A 145 4.87 14.17 -9.53
C HIS A 145 3.88 13.08 -9.11
N ALA A 146 4.07 11.84 -9.59
CA ALA A 146 3.23 10.70 -9.25
C ALA A 146 3.25 10.39 -7.75
N GLU A 147 4.41 10.49 -7.09
CA GLU A 147 4.50 10.34 -5.63
C GLU A 147 3.64 11.39 -4.90
N LYS A 148 3.72 12.66 -5.31
CA LYS A 148 2.93 13.73 -4.69
C LYS A 148 1.43 13.47 -4.84
N GLU A 149 0.97 13.05 -6.02
CA GLU A 149 -0.44 12.67 -6.25
C GLU A 149 -0.89 11.49 -5.38
N TRP A 150 -0.02 10.51 -5.16
CA TRP A 150 -0.32 9.34 -4.34
C TRP A 150 -0.38 9.65 -2.85
N LEU A 151 0.43 10.60 -2.37
CA LEU A 151 0.62 10.90 -0.96
C LEU A 151 -0.10 12.17 -0.49
N SER A 152 -0.67 12.97 -1.39
CA SER A 152 -1.49 14.15 -1.05
C SER A 152 -2.88 13.77 -0.59
#